data_7fefa6da2fe9bdc81e939099b306cef8
#
_entry.id   7fefa6da2fe9bdc81e939099b306cef8
#
_cell.length_a   1.000
_cell.length_b   1.000
_cell.length_c   1.000
_cell.angle_alpha   90.00
_cell.angle_beta   90.00
_cell.angle_gamma   90.00
#
_symmetry.space_group_name_H-M   'P 1'
#
loop_
_entity.id
_entity.type
_entity.pdbx_description
1 polymer ?
#
loop_
_entity_poly.entity_id
_entity_poly.type
_entity_poly.pdbx_seq_one_letter_code
_entity_poly.pdbx_strand_id
1 'polypeptide(L)'
;MKRWKAIWLVIIVALFCIAAQAQNQGQSVDAILDDSFRSMYNLQFDQALSKAEQAKQVDKTDPMPWVAQASAILFREFDRLHILRSDLFASDDAFSSRPAYSWVPASRKQFDDAIAGGEKIAQDRLNRDKKDVKALFALALFNGLRADDAALITKRNLTALSYTKSSTGYADKLLAIAPDYYDAYIATGMGKYLIGGKPAPVRWMLGTTPGFSEWKCEPLSSCHLRPPGPQ
;
A
#
# COMPACT_ATOMS: atom_id res chain seq x y z
N MET A 1 -47.27 24.32 -30.19
CA MET A 1 -47.23 23.49 -28.94
C MET A 1 -46.14 22.40 -28.93
N LYS A 2 -45.77 21.75 -30.05
CA LYS A 2 -44.71 20.70 -30.08
C LYS A 2 -43.27 21.22 -29.78
N ARG A 3 -42.93 22.42 -30.24
CA ARG A 3 -41.56 23.00 -30.05
C ARG A 3 -41.27 23.38 -28.58
N TRP A 4 -42.25 23.81 -27.83
CA TRP A 4 -42.08 24.14 -26.40
C TRP A 4 -41.86 22.91 -25.54
N LYS A 5 -42.50 21.79 -25.85
CA LYS A 5 -42.26 20.51 -25.14
C LYS A 5 -40.85 20.00 -25.36
N ALA A 6 -40.28 20.18 -26.57
CA ALA A 6 -38.90 19.80 -26.85
C ALA A 6 -37.85 20.64 -26.06
N ILE A 7 -38.09 21.95 -25.90
CA ILE A 7 -37.23 22.85 -25.14
C ILE A 7 -37.24 22.48 -23.65
N TRP A 8 -38.42 22.19 -23.09
CA TRP A 8 -38.53 21.74 -21.70
C TRP A 8 -37.81 20.39 -21.44
N LEU A 9 -37.86 19.49 -22.40
CA LEU A 9 -37.21 18.20 -22.31
C LEU A 9 -35.67 18.34 -22.31
N VAL A 10 -35.12 19.22 -23.14
CA VAL A 10 -33.68 19.53 -23.17
C VAL A 10 -33.21 20.18 -21.87
N ILE A 11 -34.00 21.10 -21.29
CA ILE A 11 -33.67 21.75 -20.02
C ILE A 11 -33.69 20.75 -18.88
N ILE A 12 -34.65 19.82 -18.83
CA ILE A 12 -34.75 18.79 -17.81
C ILE A 12 -33.52 17.83 -17.90
N VAL A 13 -33.15 17.41 -19.12
CA VAL A 13 -31.97 16.56 -19.33
C VAL A 13 -30.70 17.29 -18.94
N ALA A 14 -30.55 18.58 -19.29
CA ALA A 14 -29.40 19.38 -18.91
C ALA A 14 -29.30 19.55 -17.37
N LEU A 15 -30.43 19.79 -16.69
CA LEU A 15 -30.48 19.87 -15.22
C LEU A 15 -30.16 18.54 -14.56
N PHE A 16 -30.54 17.40 -15.13
CA PHE A 16 -30.22 16.07 -14.65
C PHE A 16 -28.70 15.76 -14.78
N CYS A 17 -28.09 16.20 -15.90
CA CYS A 17 -26.64 16.08 -16.09
C CYS A 17 -25.84 16.93 -15.10
N ILE A 18 -26.32 18.14 -14.76
CA ILE A 18 -25.66 19.01 -13.77
C ILE A 18 -25.78 18.43 -12.36
N ALA A 19 -26.93 17.84 -12.00
CA ALA A 19 -27.15 17.20 -10.71
C ALA A 19 -26.27 15.94 -10.54
N ALA A 20 -26.07 15.15 -11.60
CA ALA A 20 -25.17 13.99 -11.58
C ALA A 20 -23.68 14.37 -11.40
N GLN A 21 -23.29 15.55 -11.92
CA GLN A 21 -21.92 16.05 -11.72
C GLN A 21 -21.72 16.67 -10.33
N ALA A 22 -22.75 17.25 -9.71
CA ALA A 22 -22.68 17.85 -8.38
C ALA A 22 -22.52 16.80 -7.27
N GLN A 23 -22.97 15.57 -7.45
CA GLN A 23 -22.77 14.48 -6.50
C GLN A 23 -21.32 13.99 -6.42
N ASN A 24 -20.51 14.28 -7.45
CA ASN A 24 -19.09 13.87 -7.49
C ASN A 24 -18.12 14.91 -6.91
N GLN A 25 -18.59 16.12 -6.58
CA GLN A 25 -17.72 17.21 -6.12
C GLN A 25 -17.56 17.32 -4.60
N GLY A 26 -18.14 16.39 -3.83
CA GLY A 26 -18.12 16.46 -2.37
C GLY A 26 -17.35 15.34 -1.66
N GLN A 27 -16.85 14.33 -2.40
CA GLN A 27 -16.17 13.21 -1.77
C GLN A 27 -14.69 13.56 -1.54
N SER A 28 -14.22 13.47 -0.28
CA SER A 28 -12.80 13.67 0.04
C SER A 28 -11.94 12.59 -0.61
N VAL A 29 -10.66 12.90 -0.89
CA VAL A 29 -9.70 11.92 -1.40
C VAL A 29 -9.67 10.68 -0.51
N ASP A 30 -9.66 10.88 0.81
CA ASP A 30 -9.62 9.78 1.78
C ASP A 30 -10.85 8.86 1.67
N ALA A 31 -12.06 9.41 1.52
CA ALA A 31 -13.27 8.61 1.34
C ALA A 31 -13.23 7.79 0.03
N ILE A 32 -12.70 8.36 -1.06
CA ILE A 32 -12.53 7.64 -2.33
C ILE A 32 -11.48 6.53 -2.19
N LEU A 33 -10.41 6.79 -1.43
CA LEU A 33 -9.37 5.80 -1.15
C LEU A 33 -9.90 4.65 -0.30
N ASP A 34 -10.72 4.92 0.72
CA ASP A 34 -11.39 3.89 1.53
C ASP A 34 -12.24 2.98 0.63
N ASP A 35 -13.01 3.56 -0.30
CA ASP A 35 -13.79 2.79 -1.28
C ASP A 35 -12.89 1.96 -2.21
N SER A 36 -11.73 2.50 -2.63
CA SER A 36 -10.76 1.79 -3.44
C SER A 36 -10.18 0.57 -2.70
N PHE A 37 -9.71 0.76 -1.47
CA PHE A 37 -9.18 -0.34 -0.66
C PHE A 37 -10.25 -1.37 -0.32
N ARG A 38 -11.47 -0.94 0.01
CA ARG A 38 -12.60 -1.84 0.24
C ARG A 38 -12.92 -2.69 -0.99
N SER A 39 -12.93 -2.09 -2.18
CA SER A 39 -13.11 -2.82 -3.43
C SER A 39 -11.99 -3.83 -3.67
N MET A 40 -10.74 -3.45 -3.40
CA MET A 40 -9.59 -4.34 -3.50
C MET A 40 -9.71 -5.55 -2.55
N TYR A 41 -10.09 -5.35 -1.28
CA TYR A 41 -10.32 -6.44 -0.33
C TYR A 41 -11.45 -7.38 -0.74
N ASN A 42 -12.43 -6.88 -1.50
CA ASN A 42 -13.49 -7.69 -2.08
C ASN A 42 -13.11 -8.31 -3.45
N LEU A 43 -11.84 -8.25 -3.84
CA LEU A 43 -11.31 -8.73 -5.13
C LEU A 43 -11.96 -8.04 -6.35
N GLN A 44 -12.53 -6.86 -6.17
CA GLN A 44 -13.12 -6.03 -7.22
C GLN A 44 -12.06 -5.06 -7.78
N PHE A 45 -11.02 -5.63 -8.38
CA PHE A 45 -9.80 -4.86 -8.74
C PHE A 45 -10.07 -3.75 -9.76
N ASP A 46 -10.94 -3.96 -10.75
CA ASP A 46 -11.25 -2.93 -11.73
C ASP A 46 -11.96 -1.73 -11.08
N GLN A 47 -12.83 -1.99 -10.10
CA GLN A 47 -13.48 -0.95 -9.32
C GLN A 47 -12.47 -0.22 -8.43
N ALA A 48 -11.56 -0.95 -7.78
CA ALA A 48 -10.49 -0.36 -6.98
C ALA A 48 -9.61 0.58 -7.83
N LEU A 49 -9.22 0.15 -9.03
CA LEU A 49 -8.43 0.95 -9.97
C LEU A 49 -9.19 2.20 -10.45
N SER A 50 -10.47 2.07 -10.75
CA SER A 50 -11.32 3.21 -11.12
C SER A 50 -11.41 4.24 -10.01
N LYS A 51 -11.55 3.81 -8.75
CA LYS A 51 -11.57 4.70 -7.58
C LYS A 51 -10.21 5.36 -7.35
N ALA A 52 -9.11 4.62 -7.47
CA ALA A 52 -7.77 5.19 -7.36
C ALA A 52 -7.53 6.29 -8.42
N GLU A 53 -7.99 6.06 -9.66
CA GLU A 53 -7.88 7.06 -10.71
C GLU A 53 -8.78 8.29 -10.44
N GLN A 54 -10.00 8.09 -9.92
CA GLN A 54 -10.88 9.17 -9.48
C GLN A 54 -10.20 10.02 -8.39
N ALA A 55 -9.56 9.41 -7.40
CA ALA A 55 -8.84 10.10 -6.33
C ALA A 55 -7.68 10.95 -6.86
N LYS A 56 -6.94 10.50 -7.88
CA LYS A 56 -5.90 11.28 -8.55
C LYS A 56 -6.41 12.54 -9.24
N GLN A 57 -7.66 12.50 -9.74
CA GLN A 57 -8.26 13.69 -10.37
C GLN A 57 -8.68 14.73 -9.33
N VAL A 58 -9.02 14.29 -8.10
CA VAL A 58 -9.39 15.20 -7.01
C VAL A 58 -8.17 15.92 -6.45
N ASP A 59 -7.07 15.20 -6.20
CA ASP A 59 -5.78 15.79 -5.77
C ASP A 59 -4.59 15.14 -6.48
N LYS A 60 -4.04 15.88 -7.45
CA LYS A 60 -2.87 15.44 -8.22
C LYS A 60 -1.57 15.48 -7.43
N THR A 61 -1.56 16.12 -6.26
CA THR A 61 -0.39 16.26 -5.39
C THR A 61 -0.37 15.22 -4.27
N ASP A 62 -1.42 14.41 -4.14
CA ASP A 62 -1.50 13.34 -3.17
C ASP A 62 -0.85 12.06 -3.73
N PRO A 63 0.17 11.46 -3.05
CA PRO A 63 0.77 10.21 -3.49
C PRO A 63 -0.10 8.98 -3.16
N MET A 64 -1.07 9.07 -2.23
CA MET A 64 -1.85 7.92 -1.76
C MET A 64 -2.73 7.27 -2.84
N PRO A 65 -3.35 8.00 -3.79
CA PRO A 65 -4.05 7.38 -4.92
C PRO A 65 -3.16 6.50 -5.80
N TRP A 66 -1.88 6.82 -5.89
CA TRP A 66 -0.89 6.00 -6.60
C TRP A 66 -0.54 4.74 -5.81
N VAL A 67 -0.48 4.82 -4.47
CA VAL A 67 -0.35 3.65 -3.60
C VAL A 67 -1.54 2.72 -3.80
N ALA A 68 -2.77 3.23 -3.77
CA ALA A 68 -3.98 2.44 -3.99
C ALA A 68 -3.97 1.77 -5.36
N GLN A 69 -3.57 2.48 -6.42
CA GLN A 69 -3.44 1.91 -7.76
C GLN A 69 -2.40 0.79 -7.82
N ALA A 70 -1.19 1.03 -7.30
CA ALA A 70 -0.13 0.03 -7.29
C ALA A 70 -0.53 -1.22 -6.48
N SER A 71 -1.18 -1.02 -5.32
CA SER A 71 -1.72 -2.09 -4.50
C SER A 71 -2.75 -2.93 -5.26
N ALA A 72 -3.74 -2.29 -5.90
CA ALA A 72 -4.78 -3.00 -6.63
C ALA A 72 -4.21 -3.81 -7.81
N ILE A 73 -3.19 -3.30 -8.50
CA ILE A 73 -2.51 -4.03 -9.58
C ILE A 73 -1.76 -5.24 -9.02
N LEU A 74 -1.01 -5.06 -7.93
CA LEU A 74 -0.24 -6.13 -7.30
C LEU A 74 -1.15 -7.24 -6.76
N PHE A 75 -2.22 -6.87 -6.04
CA PHE A 75 -3.15 -7.83 -5.46
C PHE A 75 -3.98 -8.56 -6.53
N ARG A 76 -4.33 -7.91 -7.64
CA ARG A 76 -4.90 -8.58 -8.81
C ARG A 76 -3.96 -9.64 -9.38
N GLU A 77 -2.66 -9.36 -9.41
CA GLU A 77 -1.66 -10.32 -9.86
C GLU A 77 -1.47 -11.46 -8.86
N PHE A 78 -1.52 -11.18 -7.55
CA PHE A 78 -1.53 -12.20 -6.50
C PHE A 78 -2.73 -13.14 -6.62
N ASP A 79 -3.92 -12.60 -6.89
CA ASP A 79 -5.14 -13.41 -7.09
C ASP A 79 -4.99 -14.30 -8.33
N ARG A 80 -4.56 -13.75 -9.46
CA ARG A 80 -4.27 -14.50 -10.69
C ARG A 80 -3.27 -15.65 -10.48
N LEU A 81 -2.25 -15.41 -9.66
CA LEU A 81 -1.19 -16.37 -9.34
C LEU A 81 -1.57 -17.30 -8.18
N HIS A 82 -2.76 -17.17 -7.62
CA HIS A 82 -3.25 -17.89 -6.45
C HIS A 82 -2.36 -17.74 -5.20
N ILE A 83 -1.66 -16.60 -5.07
CA ILE A 83 -0.80 -16.29 -3.92
C ILE A 83 -1.65 -15.93 -2.69
N LEU A 84 -2.88 -15.43 -2.88
CA LEU A 84 -3.78 -15.05 -1.76
C LEU A 84 -4.40 -16.25 -1.04
N ARG A 85 -4.06 -17.48 -1.42
CA ARG A 85 -4.60 -18.69 -0.77
C ARG A 85 -3.91 -18.96 0.55
N SER A 86 -4.71 -19.26 1.57
CA SER A 86 -4.22 -19.52 2.93
C SER A 86 -3.28 -20.73 3.03
N ASP A 87 -3.46 -21.73 2.16
CA ASP A 87 -2.62 -22.94 2.13
C ASP A 87 -1.15 -22.63 1.80
N LEU A 88 -0.88 -21.55 1.04
CA LEU A 88 0.49 -21.10 0.76
C LEU A 88 1.24 -20.65 2.04
N PHE A 89 0.51 -20.14 3.02
CA PHE A 89 1.06 -19.63 4.27
C PHE A 89 0.88 -20.62 5.44
N ALA A 90 0.35 -21.80 5.17
CA ALA A 90 0.09 -22.81 6.19
C ALA A 90 1.36 -23.47 6.72
N SER A 91 2.45 -23.48 5.94
CA SER A 91 3.76 -23.99 6.36
C SER A 91 4.91 -23.25 5.69
N ASP A 92 6.05 -23.17 6.38
CA ASP A 92 7.28 -22.59 5.83
C ASP A 92 7.78 -23.37 4.59
N ASP A 93 7.58 -24.68 4.56
CA ASP A 93 7.96 -25.52 3.43
C ASP A 93 7.12 -25.22 2.19
N ALA A 94 5.80 -25.08 2.33
CA ALA A 94 4.92 -24.70 1.21
C ALA A 94 5.28 -23.33 0.67
N PHE A 95 5.57 -22.38 1.54
CA PHE A 95 6.00 -21.05 1.17
C PHE A 95 7.37 -21.05 0.47
N SER A 96 8.33 -21.81 1.00
CA SER A 96 9.71 -21.81 0.51
C SER A 96 9.88 -22.58 -0.79
N SER A 97 9.15 -23.69 -0.99
CA SER A 97 9.27 -24.57 -2.14
C SER A 97 8.56 -24.08 -3.41
N ARG A 98 7.63 -23.11 -3.29
CA ARG A 98 6.92 -22.57 -4.44
C ARG A 98 7.88 -22.02 -5.51
N PRO A 99 7.55 -22.12 -6.82
CA PRO A 99 8.36 -21.55 -7.89
C PRO A 99 8.32 -20.01 -7.88
N ALA A 100 9.27 -19.38 -8.55
CA ALA A 100 9.12 -17.99 -8.96
C ALA A 100 8.02 -17.89 -10.02
N TYR A 101 7.22 -16.84 -9.93
CA TYR A 101 6.17 -16.56 -10.90
C TYR A 101 6.60 -15.45 -11.86
N SER A 102 5.87 -15.33 -12.96
CA SER A 102 6.06 -14.27 -13.94
C SER A 102 4.83 -13.36 -13.99
N TRP A 103 5.08 -12.08 -14.01
CA TRP A 103 4.07 -11.07 -14.27
C TRP A 103 3.48 -11.16 -15.66
N VAL A 104 2.22 -10.78 -15.82
CA VAL A 104 1.72 -10.33 -17.12
C VAL A 104 2.47 -9.04 -17.49
N PRO A 105 3.14 -8.95 -18.65
CA PRO A 105 4.00 -7.80 -18.97
C PRO A 105 3.29 -6.44 -18.89
N ALA A 106 2.01 -6.38 -19.31
CA ALA A 106 1.22 -5.16 -19.22
C ALA A 106 0.93 -4.75 -17.77
N SER A 107 0.59 -5.72 -16.91
CA SER A 107 0.37 -5.47 -15.47
C SER A 107 1.66 -5.04 -14.78
N ARG A 108 2.78 -5.64 -15.14
CA ARG A 108 4.09 -5.24 -14.62
C ARG A 108 4.39 -3.78 -14.93
N LYS A 109 4.21 -3.39 -16.20
CA LYS A 109 4.42 -2.00 -16.61
C LYS A 109 3.51 -1.04 -15.84
N GLN A 110 2.22 -1.37 -15.70
CA GLN A 110 1.26 -0.56 -14.94
C GLN A 110 1.68 -0.40 -13.47
N PHE A 111 2.17 -1.47 -12.84
CA PHE A 111 2.66 -1.46 -11.47
C PHE A 111 3.89 -0.55 -11.32
N ASP A 112 4.89 -0.72 -12.20
CA ASP A 112 6.11 0.08 -12.18
C ASP A 112 5.81 1.57 -12.44
N ASP A 113 4.93 1.88 -13.39
CA ASP A 113 4.50 3.26 -13.70
C ASP A 113 3.75 3.89 -12.50
N ALA A 114 2.88 3.13 -11.83
CA ALA A 114 2.16 3.61 -10.66
C ALA A 114 3.11 3.92 -9.50
N ILE A 115 4.05 3.04 -9.20
CA ILE A 115 5.06 3.29 -8.17
C ILE A 115 5.93 4.49 -8.54
N ALA A 116 6.46 4.55 -9.74
CA ALA A 116 7.34 5.65 -10.15
C ALA A 116 6.63 7.02 -10.11
N GLY A 117 5.36 7.07 -10.56
CA GLY A 117 4.55 8.29 -10.51
C GLY A 117 4.29 8.76 -9.08
N GLY A 118 3.90 7.85 -8.20
CA GLY A 118 3.61 8.17 -6.81
C GLY A 118 4.87 8.51 -6.00
N GLU A 119 5.98 7.80 -6.21
CA GLU A 119 7.26 8.11 -5.56
C GLU A 119 7.77 9.49 -5.94
N LYS A 120 7.63 9.88 -7.22
CA LYS A 120 8.02 11.22 -7.66
C LYS A 120 7.24 12.29 -6.89
N ILE A 121 5.92 12.14 -6.76
CA ILE A 121 5.07 13.07 -6.00
C ILE A 121 5.49 13.10 -4.54
N ALA A 122 5.65 11.94 -3.90
CA ALA A 122 6.06 11.85 -2.50
C ALA A 122 7.44 12.48 -2.26
N GLN A 123 8.39 12.24 -3.17
CA GLN A 123 9.73 12.82 -3.09
C GLN A 123 9.71 14.35 -3.29
N ASP A 124 8.91 14.86 -4.23
CA ASP A 124 8.74 16.29 -4.46
C ASP A 124 8.11 16.98 -3.22
N ARG A 125 7.21 16.31 -2.51
CA ARG A 125 6.66 16.77 -1.22
C ARG A 125 7.73 16.80 -0.13
N LEU A 126 8.53 15.73 0.02
CA LEU A 126 9.63 15.67 1.00
C LEU A 126 10.76 16.67 0.70
N ASN A 127 10.94 17.06 -0.55
CA ASN A 127 11.91 18.12 -0.91
C ASN A 127 11.46 19.48 -0.40
N ARG A 128 10.14 19.72 -0.34
CA ARG A 128 9.53 20.95 0.18
C ARG A 128 9.37 20.92 1.70
N ASP A 129 8.95 19.79 2.24
CA ASP A 129 8.79 19.57 3.69
C ASP A 129 9.33 18.20 4.08
N LYS A 130 10.49 18.18 4.77
CA LYS A 130 11.13 16.95 5.24
C LYS A 130 10.32 16.18 6.30
N LYS A 131 9.28 16.81 6.87
CA LYS A 131 8.37 16.25 7.87
C LYS A 131 6.99 15.92 7.31
N ASP A 132 6.82 15.91 5.99
CA ASP A 132 5.56 15.55 5.37
C ASP A 132 5.19 14.08 5.67
N VAL A 133 4.27 13.91 6.62
CA VAL A 133 3.82 12.61 7.14
C VAL A 133 3.22 11.74 6.04
N LYS A 134 2.37 12.33 5.18
CA LYS A 134 1.71 11.60 4.09
C LYS A 134 2.74 11.11 3.05
N ALA A 135 3.74 11.93 2.73
CA ALA A 135 4.79 11.54 1.80
C ALA A 135 5.69 10.44 2.37
N LEU A 136 6.05 10.51 3.65
CA LEU A 136 6.82 9.46 4.34
C LEU A 136 6.05 8.15 4.35
N PHE A 137 4.75 8.19 4.65
CA PHE A 137 3.89 7.00 4.66
C PHE A 137 3.77 6.38 3.27
N ALA A 138 3.53 7.18 2.24
CA ALA A 138 3.46 6.70 0.86
C ALA A 138 4.76 6.01 0.43
N LEU A 139 5.94 6.59 0.76
CA LEU A 139 7.24 5.97 0.46
C LEU A 139 7.48 4.67 1.23
N ALA A 140 7.00 4.58 2.47
CA ALA A 140 7.02 3.32 3.21
C ALA A 140 6.19 2.25 2.49
N LEU A 141 4.97 2.60 2.05
CA LEU A 141 4.08 1.68 1.34
C LEU A 141 4.61 1.28 -0.04
N PHE A 142 5.15 2.20 -0.84
CA PHE A 142 5.75 1.85 -2.14
C PHE A 142 6.91 0.85 -2.00
N ASN A 143 7.76 1.04 -1.00
CA ASN A 143 8.83 0.10 -0.71
C ASN A 143 8.28 -1.24 -0.18
N GLY A 144 7.20 -1.24 0.61
CA GLY A 144 6.48 -2.44 1.02
C GLY A 144 5.96 -3.23 -0.19
N LEU A 145 5.25 -2.58 -1.12
CA LEU A 145 4.73 -3.21 -2.34
C LEU A 145 5.85 -3.82 -3.21
N ARG A 146 6.99 -3.14 -3.32
CA ARG A 146 8.17 -3.71 -4.01
C ARG A 146 8.77 -4.90 -3.27
N ALA A 147 8.75 -4.87 -1.94
CA ALA A 147 9.20 -6.01 -1.14
C ALA A 147 8.30 -7.22 -1.37
N ASP A 148 6.98 -7.01 -1.41
CA ASP A 148 5.99 -8.05 -1.68
C ASP A 148 6.13 -8.64 -3.09
N ASP A 149 6.29 -7.81 -4.13
CA ASP A 149 6.62 -8.29 -5.48
C ASP A 149 7.88 -9.16 -5.47
N ALA A 150 8.96 -8.63 -4.88
CA ALA A 150 10.24 -9.33 -4.86
C ALA A 150 10.19 -10.64 -4.06
N ALA A 151 9.47 -10.67 -2.95
CA ALA A 151 9.32 -11.87 -2.13
C ALA A 151 8.31 -12.86 -2.71
N LEU A 152 7.12 -12.39 -3.13
CA LEU A 152 6.00 -13.25 -3.43
C LEU A 152 5.88 -13.65 -4.90
N ILE A 153 6.30 -12.82 -5.84
CA ILE A 153 6.24 -13.14 -7.27
C ILE A 153 7.61 -13.62 -7.76
N THR A 154 8.64 -12.78 -7.65
CA THR A 154 9.91 -13.03 -8.32
C THR A 154 10.93 -13.81 -7.50
N LYS A 155 10.64 -14.10 -6.22
CA LYS A 155 11.53 -14.79 -5.25
C LYS A 155 12.94 -14.19 -5.13
N ARG A 156 13.04 -12.89 -5.29
CA ARG A 156 14.30 -12.15 -5.12
C ARG A 156 14.48 -11.73 -3.66
N ASN A 157 14.71 -12.71 -2.79
CA ASN A 157 14.65 -12.53 -1.32
C ASN A 157 15.58 -11.43 -0.78
N LEU A 158 16.80 -11.29 -1.29
CA LEU A 158 17.71 -10.22 -0.86
C LEU A 158 17.21 -8.83 -1.30
N THR A 159 16.63 -8.74 -2.49
CA THR A 159 15.98 -7.52 -2.97
C THR A 159 14.76 -7.17 -2.11
N ALA A 160 13.94 -8.18 -1.76
CA ALA A 160 12.80 -8.00 -0.86
C ALA A 160 13.24 -7.44 0.51
N LEU A 161 14.28 -8.02 1.11
CA LEU A 161 14.84 -7.53 2.38
C LEU A 161 15.36 -6.09 2.28
N SER A 162 15.98 -5.72 1.16
CA SER A 162 16.43 -4.34 0.91
C SER A 162 15.25 -3.36 0.87
N TYR A 163 14.17 -3.71 0.17
CA TYR A 163 12.96 -2.90 0.12
C TYR A 163 12.25 -2.86 1.48
N THR A 164 12.19 -3.97 2.21
CA THR A 164 11.66 -4.01 3.58
C THR A 164 12.41 -3.06 4.49
N LYS A 165 13.75 -3.04 4.42
CA LYS A 165 14.57 -2.09 5.17
C LYS A 165 14.26 -0.64 4.82
N SER A 166 14.10 -0.33 3.52
CA SER A 166 13.74 1.02 3.07
C SER A 166 12.36 1.43 3.57
N SER A 167 11.37 0.53 3.48
CA SER A 167 10.01 0.72 4.00
C SER A 167 10.03 1.04 5.49
N THR A 168 10.70 0.20 6.29
CA THR A 168 10.90 0.41 7.74
C THR A 168 11.57 1.76 8.02
N GLY A 169 12.60 2.12 7.26
CA GLY A 169 13.31 3.39 7.46
C GLY A 169 12.46 4.63 7.22
N TYR A 170 11.51 4.59 6.27
CA TYR A 170 10.53 5.68 6.08
C TYR A 170 9.48 5.67 7.19
N ALA A 171 9.00 4.51 7.62
CA ALA A 171 8.05 4.39 8.72
C ALA A 171 8.67 4.86 10.06
N ASP A 172 9.91 4.53 10.35
CA ASP A 172 10.61 5.01 11.56
C ASP A 172 10.76 6.54 11.56
N LYS A 173 11.09 7.15 10.41
CA LYS A 173 11.13 8.62 10.28
C LYS A 173 9.76 9.25 10.51
N LEU A 174 8.70 8.62 10.02
CA LEU A 174 7.33 9.06 10.22
C LEU A 174 6.94 8.98 11.69
N LEU A 175 7.20 7.86 12.36
CA LEU A 175 6.88 7.66 13.77
C LEU A 175 7.68 8.56 14.71
N ALA A 176 8.89 8.98 14.31
CA ALA A 176 9.65 10.00 15.05
C ALA A 176 8.97 11.40 15.02
N ILE A 177 8.12 11.66 14.02
CA ILE A 177 7.41 12.93 13.85
C ILE A 177 5.97 12.83 14.37
N ALA A 178 5.30 11.70 14.09
CA ALA A 178 3.91 11.42 14.43
C ALA A 178 3.81 10.02 15.08
N PRO A 179 4.10 9.91 16.40
CA PRO A 179 4.12 8.61 17.10
C PRO A 179 2.74 7.94 17.19
N ASP A 180 1.68 8.70 17.01
CA ASP A 180 0.28 8.25 16.99
C ASP A 180 -0.22 7.81 15.60
N TYR A 181 0.67 7.80 14.60
CA TYR A 181 0.35 7.27 13.28
C TYR A 181 0.44 5.74 13.26
N TYR A 182 -0.61 5.08 13.76
CA TYR A 182 -0.61 3.64 14.07
C TYR A 182 -0.34 2.75 12.88
N ASP A 183 -0.78 3.11 11.68
CA ASP A 183 -0.55 2.30 10.47
C ASP A 183 0.94 2.13 10.12
N ALA A 184 1.78 3.09 10.51
CA ALA A 184 3.22 2.99 10.27
C ALA A 184 3.90 1.90 11.14
N TYR A 185 3.31 1.53 12.28
CA TYR A 185 3.83 0.45 13.10
C TYR A 185 3.75 -0.92 12.41
N ILE A 186 2.84 -1.10 11.46
CA ILE A 186 2.75 -2.33 10.67
C ILE A 186 4.04 -2.52 9.87
N ALA A 187 4.53 -1.47 9.20
CA ALA A 187 5.76 -1.54 8.42
C ALA A 187 6.99 -1.78 9.30
N THR A 188 7.09 -1.12 10.46
CA THR A 188 8.20 -1.32 11.39
C THR A 188 8.16 -2.71 12.04
N GLY A 189 6.99 -3.18 12.45
CA GLY A 189 6.79 -4.50 13.03
C GLY A 189 7.11 -5.63 12.05
N MET A 190 6.58 -5.54 10.82
CA MET A 190 6.87 -6.50 9.76
C MET A 190 8.36 -6.51 9.40
N GLY A 191 8.99 -5.34 9.27
CA GLY A 191 10.42 -5.24 9.02
C GLY A 191 11.26 -5.88 10.10
N LYS A 192 10.95 -5.62 11.38
CA LYS A 192 11.63 -6.26 12.52
C LYS A 192 11.46 -7.77 12.52
N TYR A 193 10.26 -8.26 12.24
CA TYR A 193 9.98 -9.70 12.15
C TYR A 193 10.78 -10.37 11.03
N LEU A 194 10.68 -9.83 9.80
CA LEU A 194 11.31 -10.45 8.62
C LEU A 194 12.85 -10.38 8.66
N ILE A 195 13.42 -9.26 9.13
CA ILE A 195 14.87 -9.08 9.20
C ILE A 195 15.43 -9.74 10.46
N GLY A 196 14.73 -9.63 11.58
CA GLY A 196 15.16 -10.19 12.87
C GLY A 196 15.33 -11.71 12.84
N GLY A 197 14.51 -12.41 12.08
CA GLY A 197 14.62 -13.87 11.89
C GLY A 197 15.78 -14.32 10.99
N LYS A 198 16.58 -13.40 10.41
CA LYS A 198 17.69 -13.77 9.52
C LYS A 198 19.00 -14.00 10.29
N PRO A 199 19.91 -14.89 9.78
CA PRO A 199 21.22 -15.10 10.35
C PRO A 199 22.03 -13.80 10.46
N ALA A 200 22.90 -13.71 11.49
CA ALA A 200 23.70 -12.52 11.78
C ALA A 200 24.44 -11.93 10.56
N PRO A 201 25.10 -12.73 9.69
CA PRO A 201 25.78 -12.18 8.50
C PRO A 201 24.84 -11.45 7.55
N VAL A 202 23.60 -11.95 7.35
CA VAL A 202 22.60 -11.31 6.50
C VAL A 202 22.13 -10.00 7.13
N ARG A 203 21.89 -9.99 8.44
CA ARG A 203 21.52 -8.78 9.18
C ARG A 203 22.62 -7.71 9.10
N TRP A 204 23.87 -8.13 9.26
CA TRP A 204 25.02 -7.23 9.15
C TRP A 204 25.14 -6.64 7.73
N MET A 205 24.98 -7.45 6.69
CA MET A 205 24.99 -6.99 5.30
C MET A 205 23.87 -5.97 5.02
N LEU A 206 22.73 -6.09 5.69
CA LEU A 206 21.63 -5.12 5.60
C LEU A 206 21.88 -3.88 6.48
N GLY A 207 22.98 -3.82 7.22
CA GLY A 207 23.36 -2.70 8.10
C GLY A 207 22.36 -2.49 9.25
N THR A 208 21.78 -3.58 9.76
CA THR A 208 20.91 -3.55 10.94
C THR A 208 21.75 -3.74 12.22
N THR A 209 21.56 -2.85 13.19
CA THR A 209 22.28 -2.89 14.48
C THR A 209 21.80 -4.03 15.39
N PRO A 210 22.60 -4.47 16.40
CA PRO A 210 22.29 -5.58 17.29
C PRO A 210 20.97 -5.47 18.08
N GLY A 211 20.43 -4.28 18.31
CA GLY A 211 19.15 -4.06 19.00
C GLY A 211 17.91 -4.63 18.26
N PHE A 212 18.08 -5.08 17.02
CA PHE A 212 17.04 -5.76 16.25
C PHE A 212 16.78 -7.21 16.71
N SER A 213 17.64 -7.77 17.56
CA SER A 213 17.58 -9.18 17.99
C SER A 213 16.76 -9.45 19.25
N GLU A 214 16.26 -8.41 19.94
CA GLU A 214 15.58 -8.60 21.24
C GLU A 214 14.09 -9.00 21.15
N TRP A 215 13.52 -9.04 19.96
CA TRP A 215 12.19 -9.59 19.75
C TRP A 215 12.27 -11.09 19.41
N LYS A 216 12.74 -11.90 20.35
CA LYS A 216 12.36 -13.31 20.34
C LYS A 216 10.87 -13.35 20.66
N CYS A 217 10.05 -13.68 19.67
CA CYS A 217 8.70 -14.14 19.95
C CYS A 217 8.85 -15.41 20.80
N GLU A 218 8.69 -15.28 22.10
CA GLU A 218 8.34 -16.44 22.89
C GLU A 218 7.01 -16.99 22.38
N PRO A 219 6.80 -18.31 22.38
CA PRO A 219 5.56 -18.89 21.88
C PRO A 219 4.38 -18.20 22.55
N LEU A 220 3.30 -17.98 21.79
CA LEU A 220 2.08 -17.21 22.15
C LEU A 220 1.45 -17.57 23.52
N SER A 221 1.90 -18.66 24.16
CA SER A 221 1.48 -19.07 25.50
C SER A 221 2.02 -18.20 26.65
N SER A 222 2.95 -17.28 26.41
CA SER A 222 3.58 -16.43 27.43
C SER A 222 3.42 -14.91 27.23
N CYS A 223 2.60 -14.45 26.28
CA CYS A 223 2.25 -13.05 26.14
C CYS A 223 1.28 -12.61 27.24
N HIS A 224 1.77 -12.51 28.47
CA HIS A 224 1.09 -11.74 29.52
C HIS A 224 1.39 -10.24 29.26
N LEU A 225 0.34 -9.51 28.93
CA LEU A 225 0.33 -8.04 28.96
C LEU A 225 0.72 -7.63 30.40
N ARG A 226 1.91 -7.10 30.57
CA ARG A 226 2.32 -6.50 31.84
C ARG A 226 1.50 -5.20 31.99
N PRO A 227 0.66 -5.05 33.03
CA PRO A 227 -0.05 -3.80 33.25
C PRO A 227 0.95 -2.67 33.53
N PRO A 228 0.65 -1.41 33.17
CA PRO A 228 1.50 -0.28 33.49
C PRO A 228 1.64 -0.18 35.00
N GLY A 229 2.90 -0.06 35.48
CA GLY A 229 3.20 0.16 36.90
C GLY A 229 2.62 1.46 37.39
N PRO A 230 2.32 1.59 38.70
CA PRO A 230 1.77 2.82 39.28
C PRO A 230 2.80 3.96 39.13
N GLN A 231 2.27 5.16 38.79
CA GLN A 231 3.01 6.42 38.76
C GLN A 231 3.35 6.87 40.20
#